data_e8c2308b2ab8a3fac207a674eed3f335
#
_entry.id   e8c2308b2ab8a3fac207a674eed3f335
#
_cell.length_a   1.000
_cell.length_b   1.000
_cell.length_c   1.000
_cell.angle_alpha   90.00
_cell.angle_beta   90.00
_cell.angle_gamma   90.00
#
_symmetry.space_group_name_H-M   'P 1'
#
loop_
_entity.id
_entity.type
_entity.pdbx_description
1 polymer ?
#
loop_
_entity_poly.entity_id
_entity_poly.type
_entity_poly.pdbx_seq_one_letter_code
_entity_poly.pdbx_strand_id
1 'polypeptide(L)'
;ALGHTAEDLVTTFFMNILQSGRVEGMLPRAEYFGGEFELVRPLLMVEKKSIAAACRQWGLPIWTNPCPSASTSRRADIRAWMEQLWSHDKESRRKTYNALIRWQLDFKR
;
A
#
# COMPACT_ATOMS: atom_id res chain seq x y z
N ALA A 1 12.16 9.30 -2.50
CA ALA A 1 10.79 8.86 -2.78
C ALA A 1 10.71 7.34 -2.83
N LEU A 2 9.61 6.77 -2.36
CA LEU A 2 9.35 5.35 -2.40
C LEU A 2 8.11 5.07 -3.27
N GLY A 3 8.13 3.93 -3.96
CA GLY A 3 7.06 3.53 -4.88
C GLY A 3 5.94 2.71 -4.23
N HIS A 4 5.65 2.92 -2.96
CA HIS A 4 4.56 2.23 -2.28
C HIS A 4 3.21 2.66 -2.83
N THR A 5 2.31 1.70 -3.00
CA THR A 5 0.98 1.90 -3.60
C THR A 5 -0.12 1.78 -2.55
N ALA A 6 -1.37 1.94 -2.97
CA ALA A 6 -2.53 1.77 -2.09
C ALA A 6 -2.60 0.35 -1.51
N GLU A 7 -2.27 -0.67 -2.30
CA GLU A 7 -2.23 -2.05 -1.83
C GLU A 7 -1.17 -2.25 -0.74
N ASP A 8 -0.02 -1.59 -0.88
CA ASP A 8 1.03 -1.65 0.13
C ASP A 8 0.58 -1.02 1.44
N LEU A 9 -0.17 0.07 1.39
CA LEU A 9 -0.73 0.72 2.57
C LEU A 9 -1.63 -0.24 3.35
N VAL A 10 -2.58 -0.88 2.67
CA VAL A 10 -3.52 -1.81 3.30
C VAL A 10 -2.77 -3.02 3.88
N THR A 11 -1.87 -3.59 3.10
CA THR A 11 -1.09 -4.77 3.52
C THR A 11 -0.26 -4.45 4.75
N THR A 12 0.42 -3.30 4.76
CA THR A 12 1.25 -2.89 5.90
C THR A 12 0.41 -2.62 7.14
N PHE A 13 -0.75 -2.00 6.97
CA PHE A 13 -1.66 -1.75 8.08
C PHE A 13 -2.06 -3.06 8.78
N PHE A 14 -2.46 -4.07 8.02
CA PHE A 14 -2.86 -5.35 8.58
C PHE A 14 -1.67 -6.15 9.12
N MET A 15 -0.49 -6.03 8.50
CA MET A 15 0.72 -6.64 9.06
C MET A 15 1.06 -6.05 10.43
N ASN A 16 0.92 -4.75 10.58
CA ASN A 16 1.18 -4.12 11.87
C ASN A 16 0.22 -4.62 12.94
N ILE A 17 -1.05 -4.77 12.61
CA ILE A 17 -2.04 -5.31 13.55
C ILE A 17 -1.71 -6.77 13.92
N LEU A 18 -1.48 -7.61 12.92
CA LEU A 18 -1.37 -9.06 13.11
C LEU A 18 -0.03 -9.49 13.68
N GLN A 19 1.06 -8.80 13.35
CA GLN A 19 2.39 -9.19 13.76
C GLN A 19 2.96 -8.35 14.92
N SER A 20 2.63 -7.06 14.96
CA SER A 20 3.19 -6.14 15.95
C SER A 20 2.18 -5.69 17.00
N GLY A 21 0.90 -6.02 16.83
CA GLY A 21 -0.16 -5.59 17.73
C GLY A 21 -0.36 -4.08 17.74
N ARG A 22 -0.04 -3.40 16.66
CA ARG A 22 -0.11 -1.93 16.56
C ARG A 22 -1.04 -1.49 15.45
N VAL A 23 -1.73 -0.38 15.70
CA VAL A 23 -2.56 0.27 14.69
C VAL A 23 -1.73 1.38 14.07
N GLU A 24 -0.97 1.02 13.03
CA GLU A 24 -0.11 1.95 12.29
C GLU A 24 -0.27 1.74 10.81
N GLY A 25 -0.12 2.81 10.03
CA GLY A 25 -0.17 2.76 8.58
C GLY A 25 1.11 3.28 7.95
N MET A 26 1.01 3.79 6.73
CA MET A 26 2.08 4.45 5.98
C MET A 26 1.66 5.88 5.68
N LEU A 27 2.43 6.86 6.12
CA LEU A 27 2.15 8.24 5.79
C LEU A 27 2.65 8.57 4.37
N PRO A 28 1.92 9.43 3.63
CA PRO A 28 2.41 9.90 2.33
C PRO A 28 3.71 10.66 2.44
N ARG A 29 3.95 11.29 3.58
CA ARG A 29 5.13 12.10 3.85
C ARG A 29 5.54 11.94 5.30
N ALA A 30 6.83 11.72 5.54
CA ALA A 30 7.38 11.61 6.89
C ALA A 30 8.71 12.33 6.97
N GLU A 31 8.93 13.07 8.05
CA GLU A 31 10.18 13.78 8.32
C GLU A 31 11.03 13.00 9.31
N TYR A 32 12.34 13.00 9.09
CA TYR A 32 13.32 12.36 9.95
C TYR A 32 14.46 13.33 10.24
N PHE A 33 15.11 13.14 11.37
CA PHE A 33 16.28 13.93 11.78
C PHE A 33 16.01 15.44 11.82
N GLY A 34 14.86 15.81 12.43
CA GLY A 34 14.51 17.23 12.58
C GLY A 34 14.21 17.94 11.25
N GLY A 35 13.80 17.20 10.25
CA GLY A 35 13.48 17.78 8.94
C GLY A 35 14.61 17.74 7.93
N GLU A 36 15.79 17.24 8.32
CA GLU A 36 16.94 17.11 7.40
C GLU A 36 16.69 16.09 6.30
N PHE A 37 15.87 15.07 6.59
CA PHE A 37 15.52 14.01 5.64
C PHE A 37 14.01 13.90 5.59
N GLU A 38 13.46 13.86 4.38
CA GLU A 38 12.04 13.70 4.14
C GLU A 38 11.78 12.52 3.22
N LEU A 39 10.91 11.60 3.67
CA LEU A 39 10.51 10.45 2.91
C LEU A 39 9.11 10.68 2.36
N VAL A 40 8.94 10.51 1.05
CA VAL A 40 7.64 10.71 0.40
C VAL A 40 7.20 9.45 -0.33
N ARG A 41 5.90 9.23 -0.38
CA ARG A 41 5.27 8.10 -1.08
C ARG A 41 4.20 8.64 -2.04
N PRO A 42 4.62 9.15 -3.20
CA PRO A 42 3.69 9.84 -4.11
C PRO A 42 2.63 8.94 -4.72
N LEU A 43 2.84 7.62 -4.77
CA LEU A 43 1.89 6.67 -5.35
C LEU A 43 0.99 5.98 -4.30
N LEU A 44 1.02 6.44 -3.06
CA LEU A 44 0.34 5.76 -1.96
C LEU A 44 -1.18 5.69 -2.12
N MET A 45 -1.77 6.63 -2.86
CA MET A 45 -3.21 6.65 -3.12
C MET A 45 -3.58 6.05 -4.48
N VAL A 46 -2.61 5.44 -5.17
CA VAL A 46 -2.79 4.88 -6.51
C VAL A 46 -2.77 3.36 -6.45
N GLU A 47 -3.72 2.73 -7.12
CA GLU A 47 -3.79 1.27 -7.20
C GLU A 47 -2.81 0.73 -8.24
N LYS A 48 -2.29 -0.48 -7.99
CA LYS A 48 -1.33 -1.13 -8.90
C LYS A 48 -1.87 -1.33 -10.31
N LYS A 49 -3.17 -1.62 -10.44
CA LYS A 49 -3.79 -1.79 -11.77
C LYS A 49 -3.73 -0.51 -12.60
N SER A 50 -3.86 0.65 -11.96
CA SER A 50 -3.75 1.94 -12.64
C SER A 50 -2.33 2.22 -13.10
N ILE A 51 -1.35 1.84 -12.27
CA ILE A 51 0.07 1.97 -12.61
C ILE A 51 0.41 1.06 -13.79
N ALA A 52 -0.05 -0.19 -13.77
CA ALA A 52 0.17 -1.13 -14.85
C ALA A 52 -0.44 -0.64 -16.17
N ALA A 53 -1.65 -0.07 -16.10
CA ALA A 53 -2.31 0.50 -17.27
C ALA A 53 -1.52 1.68 -17.84
N ALA A 54 -1.02 2.57 -16.99
CA ALA A 54 -0.19 3.71 -17.40
C ALA A 54 1.11 3.24 -18.02
N CYS A 55 1.77 2.23 -17.44
CA CYS A 55 3.00 1.67 -18.00
C CYS A 55 2.77 1.11 -19.41
N ARG A 56 1.68 0.39 -19.62
CA ARG A 56 1.33 -0.13 -20.96
C ARG A 56 1.06 1.01 -21.93
N GLN A 57 0.33 2.03 -21.51
CA GLN A 57 -0.01 3.17 -22.36
C GLN A 57 1.23 3.96 -22.76
N TRP A 58 2.19 4.12 -21.87
CA TRP A 58 3.40 4.92 -22.11
C TRP A 58 4.59 4.09 -22.57
N GLY A 59 4.42 2.77 -22.76
CA GLY A 59 5.48 1.90 -23.22
C GLY A 59 6.61 1.71 -22.21
N LEU A 60 6.32 1.84 -20.92
CA LEU A 60 7.31 1.65 -19.87
C LEU A 60 7.47 0.15 -19.55
N PRO A 61 8.70 -0.30 -19.23
CA PRO A 61 8.92 -1.70 -18.87
C PRO A 61 8.28 -2.03 -17.53
N ILE A 62 7.71 -3.24 -17.44
CA ILE A 62 7.16 -3.77 -16.20
C ILE A 62 8.07 -4.90 -15.74
N TRP A 63 8.59 -4.79 -14.51
CA TRP A 63 9.44 -5.81 -13.92
C TRP A 63 8.64 -6.65 -12.94
N THR A 64 8.78 -7.98 -13.05
CA THR A 64 8.14 -8.92 -12.14
C THR A 64 9.14 -9.38 -11.11
N ASN A 65 8.76 -9.32 -9.82
CA ASN A 65 9.64 -9.74 -8.74
C ASN A 65 9.96 -11.25 -8.85
N PRO A 66 11.23 -11.63 -9.11
CA PRO A 66 11.61 -13.03 -9.24
C PRO A 66 11.87 -13.72 -7.90
N CYS A 67 11.74 -13.02 -6.76
CA CYS A 67 12.04 -13.60 -5.45
C CYS A 67 11.08 -14.75 -5.13
N PRO A 68 11.57 -15.98 -4.86
CA PRO A 68 10.71 -17.13 -4.55
C PRO A 68 9.82 -16.92 -3.32
N SER A 69 10.27 -16.12 -2.36
CA SER A 69 9.50 -15.86 -1.14
C SER A 69 8.37 -14.85 -1.33
N ALA A 70 8.29 -14.19 -2.49
CA ALA A 70 7.26 -13.17 -2.75
C ALA A 70 5.84 -13.74 -2.70
N SER A 71 5.66 -15.02 -3.08
CA SER A 71 4.35 -15.69 -3.08
C SER A 71 4.05 -16.41 -1.77
N THR A 72 5.03 -16.56 -0.86
CA THR A 72 4.89 -17.29 0.39
C THR A 72 5.05 -16.42 1.63
N SER A 73 5.31 -15.13 1.45
CA SER A 73 5.48 -14.20 2.55
C SER A 73 4.15 -13.91 3.27
N ARG A 74 4.25 -13.41 4.50
CA ARG A 74 3.06 -12.98 5.24
C ARG A 74 2.30 -11.87 4.49
N ARG A 75 3.03 -11.02 3.76
CA ARG A 75 2.42 -10.00 2.92
C ARG A 75 1.56 -10.62 1.81
N ALA A 76 2.02 -11.72 1.22
CA ALA A 76 1.27 -12.44 0.19
C ALA A 76 -0.01 -13.04 0.76
N ASP A 77 0.04 -13.59 1.98
CA ASP A 77 -1.12 -14.13 2.67
C ASP A 77 -2.18 -13.05 2.90
N ILE A 78 -1.77 -11.89 3.38
CA ILE A 78 -2.68 -10.77 3.63
C ILE A 78 -3.28 -10.27 2.32
N ARG A 79 -2.49 -10.15 1.26
CA ARG A 79 -2.97 -9.75 -0.06
C ARG A 79 -4.02 -10.71 -0.59
N ALA A 80 -3.78 -12.01 -0.48
CA ALA A 80 -4.74 -13.03 -0.92
C ALA A 80 -6.05 -12.93 -0.16
N TRP A 81 -5.99 -12.72 1.15
CA TRP A 81 -7.15 -12.53 2.00
C TRP A 81 -7.95 -11.28 1.60
N MET A 82 -7.27 -10.16 1.38
CA MET A 82 -7.91 -8.92 0.94
C MET A 82 -8.57 -9.07 -0.43
N GLU A 83 -7.89 -9.71 -1.38
CA GLU A 83 -8.45 -9.96 -2.71
C GLU A 83 -9.72 -10.79 -2.63
N GLN A 84 -9.74 -11.79 -1.77
CA GLN A 84 -10.91 -12.63 -1.57
C GLN A 84 -12.09 -11.82 -1.03
N LEU A 85 -11.86 -10.96 -0.06
CA LEU A 85 -12.91 -10.09 0.49
C LEU A 85 -13.44 -9.12 -0.57
N TRP A 86 -12.54 -8.51 -1.33
CA TRP A 86 -12.91 -7.52 -2.33
C TRP A 86 -13.54 -8.12 -3.59
N SER A 87 -13.37 -9.41 -3.82
CA SER A 87 -13.98 -10.07 -4.98
C SER A 87 -15.51 -10.10 -4.90
N HIS A 88 -16.05 -10.04 -3.68
CA HIS A 88 -17.51 -10.02 -3.46
C HIS A 88 -18.09 -8.61 -3.53
N ASP A 89 -17.28 -7.58 -3.33
CA ASP A 89 -17.73 -6.20 -3.37
C ASP A 89 -16.58 -5.30 -3.81
N LYS A 90 -16.62 -4.89 -5.07
CA LYS A 90 -15.54 -4.07 -5.66
C LYS A 90 -15.42 -2.69 -5.05
N GLU A 91 -16.51 -2.16 -4.49
CA GLU A 91 -16.45 -0.86 -3.84
C GLU A 91 -15.74 -0.91 -2.49
N SER A 92 -15.75 -2.06 -1.82
CA SER A 92 -15.11 -2.20 -0.51
C SER A 92 -13.60 -1.95 -0.57
N ARG A 93 -12.97 -2.26 -1.70
CA ARG A 93 -11.54 -1.97 -1.90
C ARG A 93 -11.28 -0.47 -1.82
N ARG A 94 -12.00 0.33 -2.60
CA ARG A 94 -11.84 1.78 -2.60
C ARG A 94 -12.20 2.37 -1.24
N LYS A 95 -13.26 1.87 -0.61
CA LYS A 95 -13.66 2.30 0.74
C LYS A 95 -12.57 2.04 1.77
N THR A 96 -11.91 0.89 1.68
CA THR A 96 -10.80 0.54 2.58
C THR A 96 -9.65 1.52 2.43
N TYR A 97 -9.22 1.82 1.19
CA TYR A 97 -8.15 2.79 0.95
C TYR A 97 -8.51 4.16 1.50
N ASN A 98 -9.72 4.64 1.20
CA ASN A 98 -10.15 5.95 1.65
C ASN A 98 -10.24 6.04 3.17
N ALA A 99 -10.71 4.98 3.82
CA ALA A 99 -10.81 4.94 5.28
C ALA A 99 -9.42 5.03 5.92
N LEU A 100 -8.45 4.27 5.41
CA LEU A 100 -7.10 4.28 5.95
C LEU A 100 -6.39 5.62 5.73
N ILE A 101 -6.55 6.22 4.56
CA ILE A 101 -5.97 7.52 4.26
C ILE A 101 -6.56 8.58 5.20
N ARG A 102 -7.87 8.62 5.35
CA ARG A 102 -8.53 9.57 6.25
C ARG A 102 -8.09 9.38 7.68
N TRP A 103 -8.06 8.14 8.15
CA TRP A 103 -7.65 7.82 9.51
C TRP A 103 -6.23 8.32 9.80
N GLN A 104 -5.30 8.07 8.89
CA GLN A 104 -3.91 8.50 9.05
C GLN A 104 -3.79 10.03 9.11
N LEU A 105 -4.43 10.71 8.18
CA LEU A 105 -4.35 12.17 8.09
C LEU A 105 -4.98 12.84 9.31
N ASP A 106 -6.10 12.32 9.80
CA ASP A 106 -6.78 12.89 10.96
C ASP A 106 -5.99 12.66 12.25
N PHE A 107 -5.37 11.49 12.40
CA PHE A 107 -4.64 11.12 13.62
C PHE A 107 -3.28 11.78 13.73
N LYS A 108 -2.65 12.16 12.62
CA LYS A 108 -1.28 12.67 12.59
C LYS A 108 -1.21 14.20 12.45
N ARG A 109 -2.32 14.87 12.53
CA ARG A 109 -2.36 16.32 12.52
C ARG A 109 -1.81 16.95 13.80
#